data_506b2a0c3c0e46a4228680fde0bf7d48
#
_entry.id   506b2a0c3c0e46a4228680fde0bf7d48
#
_cell.length_a   1.000
_cell.length_b   1.000
_cell.length_c   1.000
_cell.angle_alpha   90.00
_cell.angle_beta   90.00
_cell.angle_gamma   90.00
#
_symmetry.space_group_name_H-M   'P 1'
#
loop_
_entity.id
_entity.type
_entity.pdbx_description
1 polymer ?
#
loop_
_entity_poly.entity_id
_entity_poly.type
_entity_poly.pdbx_seq_one_letter_code
_entity_poly.pdbx_strand_id
1 'polypeptide(L)' 'GEVVLIKETGFDYDGAVYAVDWDGQTYIKKVYKEKDGLRLVSINSKYKDKFAPYDEGPRIIGKIVGNFMPIEN' A
#
# COMPACT_ATOMS: atom_id res chain seq x y z
N GLY A 1 4.32 15.00 -14.44
CA GLY A 1 4.74 14.61 -13.19
C GLY A 1 3.74 14.78 -12.09
N GLU A 2 3.40 13.70 -11.49
CA GLU A 2 2.55 13.71 -10.34
C GLU A 2 3.37 13.92 -9.09
N VAL A 3 2.77 14.61 -8.13
CA VAL A 3 3.35 14.73 -6.82
C VAL A 3 2.55 13.80 -5.91
N VAL A 4 3.23 12.82 -5.35
CA VAL A 4 2.64 11.90 -4.40
C VAL A 4 3.08 12.33 -3.02
N LEU A 5 2.11 12.71 -2.20
CA LEU A 5 2.40 13.13 -0.84
C LEU A 5 2.25 11.91 0.08
N ILE A 6 3.31 11.64 0.83
CA ILE A 6 3.35 10.53 1.77
C ILE A 6 3.42 11.11 3.17
N LYS A 7 2.42 10.77 3.97
CA LYS A 7 2.42 11.14 5.38
C LYS A 7 2.94 9.96 6.18
N GLU A 8 4.04 10.15 6.90
CA GLU A 8 4.60 9.11 7.74
C GLU A 8 3.70 8.92 8.96
N THR A 9 2.85 7.94 8.87
CA THR A 9 2.04 7.51 10.00
C THR A 9 2.03 6.00 10.00
N GLY A 10 1.59 5.43 11.08
CA GLY A 10 1.31 4.00 11.10
C GLY A 10 0.05 3.71 10.29
N PHE A 11 -0.37 2.45 10.38
CA PHE A 11 -1.59 2.03 9.72
C PHE A 11 -2.78 2.74 10.34
N ASP A 12 -3.62 3.32 9.52
CA ASP A 12 -4.76 4.12 9.96
C ASP A 12 -6.05 3.32 9.90
N TYR A 13 -6.41 2.86 8.69
CA TYR A 13 -7.63 2.09 8.52
C TYR A 13 -7.56 1.30 7.22
N ASP A 14 -8.35 0.24 7.17
CA ASP A 14 -8.41 -0.62 6.00
C ASP A 14 -8.92 0.14 4.79
N GLY A 15 -8.31 -0.12 3.65
CA GLY A 15 -8.74 0.47 2.39
C GLY A 15 -8.07 1.80 2.05
N ALA A 16 -7.35 2.40 2.98
CA ALA A 16 -6.56 3.57 2.66
C ALA A 16 -5.37 3.18 1.80
N VAL A 17 -4.86 4.14 1.05
CA VAL A 17 -3.71 3.91 0.16
C VAL A 17 -2.43 4.18 0.92
N TYR A 18 -1.52 3.22 0.89
CA TYR A 18 -0.24 3.33 1.59
C TYR A 18 0.91 3.01 0.66
N ALA A 19 2.07 3.56 0.99
CA ALA A 19 3.33 3.08 0.45
C ALA A 19 3.79 1.94 1.36
N VAL A 20 4.02 0.78 0.78
CA VAL A 20 4.38 -0.43 1.51
C VAL A 20 5.67 -0.98 0.96
N ASP A 21 6.60 -1.26 1.85
CA ASP A 21 7.87 -1.88 1.50
C ASP A 21 7.78 -3.38 1.80
N TRP A 22 7.92 -4.20 0.78
CA TRP A 22 7.77 -5.64 0.91
C TRP A 22 8.45 -6.35 -0.26
N ASP A 23 9.09 -7.46 0.04
CA ASP A 23 9.71 -8.32 -0.99
C ASP A 23 10.67 -7.53 -1.89
N GLY A 24 11.44 -6.63 -1.30
CA GLY A 24 12.44 -5.85 -2.03
C GLY A 24 11.87 -4.76 -2.93
N GLN A 25 10.58 -4.49 -2.83
CA GLN A 25 9.93 -3.48 -3.66
C GLN A 25 9.04 -2.58 -2.83
N THR A 26 8.78 -1.39 -3.36
CA THR A 26 7.83 -0.47 -2.75
C THR A 26 6.56 -0.48 -3.59
N TYR A 27 5.44 -0.68 -2.91
CA TYR A 27 4.13 -0.70 -3.53
C TYR A 27 3.30 0.46 -3.05
N ILE A 28 2.47 1.02 -3.93
CA ILE A 28 1.46 2.00 -3.56
C ILE A 28 0.12 1.34 -3.80
N LYS A 29 -0.51 0.89 -2.74
CA LYS A 29 -1.70 0.05 -2.81
C LYS A 29 -2.68 0.42 -1.72
N LYS A 30 -3.94 0.06 -1.91
CA LYS A 30 -4.89 0.02 -0.82
C LYS A 30 -4.51 -1.16 0.07
N VAL A 31 -4.48 -0.94 1.36
CA VAL A 31 -4.01 -1.95 2.30
C VAL A 31 -5.13 -2.34 3.24
N TYR A 32 -5.31 -3.64 3.39
CA TYR A 32 -6.26 -4.22 4.32
C TYR A 32 -5.51 -5.14 5.26
N LYS A 33 -5.69 -4.94 6.54
CA LYS A 33 -5.09 -5.84 7.54
C LYS A 33 -5.92 -7.10 7.65
N GLU A 34 -5.25 -8.23 7.51
CA GLU A 34 -5.86 -9.53 7.71
C GLU A 34 -5.12 -10.25 8.82
N LYS A 35 -5.62 -11.41 9.22
CA LYS A 35 -5.07 -12.16 10.35
C LYS A 35 -3.60 -12.49 10.15
N ASP A 36 -3.22 -12.90 8.95
CA ASP A 36 -1.88 -13.43 8.69
C ASP A 36 -1.01 -12.49 7.88
N GLY A 37 -1.51 -11.35 7.46
CA GLY A 37 -0.73 -10.43 6.67
C GLY A 37 -1.53 -9.26 6.14
N LEU A 38 -0.92 -8.55 5.21
CA LEU A 38 -1.55 -7.39 4.58
C LEU A 38 -2.00 -7.78 3.17
N ARG A 39 -3.26 -7.47 2.86
CA ARG A 39 -3.74 -7.60 1.49
C ARG A 39 -3.52 -6.28 0.79
N LEU A 40 -2.79 -6.33 -0.30
CA LEU A 40 -2.44 -5.16 -1.10
C LEU A 40 -3.31 -5.17 -2.33
N VAL A 41 -4.24 -4.22 -2.40
CA VAL A 41 -5.22 -4.15 -3.47
C VAL A 41 -4.82 -3.05 -4.44
N SER A 42 -4.72 -3.40 -5.71
CA SER A 42 -4.34 -2.43 -6.72
C SER A 42 -5.40 -1.34 -6.85
N ILE A 43 -4.94 -0.11 -7.00
CA ILE A 43 -5.81 1.02 -7.34
C ILE A 43 -6.42 0.77 -8.72
N ASN A 44 -5.66 0.17 -9.61
CA ASN A 44 -6.15 -0.22 -10.92
C ASN A 44 -6.69 -1.65 -10.85
N SER A 45 -7.99 -1.80 -11.07
CA SER A 45 -8.67 -3.09 -10.93
C SER A 45 -8.24 -4.15 -11.94
N LYS A 46 -7.42 -3.79 -12.93
CA LYS A 46 -6.85 -4.77 -13.85
C LYS A 46 -5.89 -5.73 -13.17
N TYR A 47 -5.29 -5.32 -12.08
CA TYR A 47 -4.26 -6.12 -11.43
C TYR A 47 -4.84 -6.87 -10.26
N LYS A 48 -4.32 -8.07 -10.04
CA LYS A 48 -4.75 -8.92 -8.94
C LYS A 48 -4.20 -8.40 -7.61
N ASP A 49 -4.92 -8.70 -6.54
CA ASP A 49 -4.44 -8.42 -5.21
C ASP A 49 -3.17 -9.20 -4.92
N LYS A 50 -2.34 -8.64 -4.05
CA LYS A 50 -1.18 -9.34 -3.53
C LYS A 50 -1.38 -9.52 -2.03
N PHE A 51 -0.76 -10.56 -1.49
CA PHE A 51 -0.83 -10.81 -0.07
C PHE A 51 0.58 -10.84 0.50
N ALA A 52 0.83 -9.99 1.48
CA ALA A 52 2.14 -9.89 2.12
C ALA A 52 2.04 -10.45 3.54
N PRO A 53 2.50 -11.69 3.75
CA PRO A 53 2.43 -12.30 5.09
C PRO A 53 3.26 -11.50 6.10
N TYR A 54 2.80 -11.44 7.33
CA TYR A 54 3.52 -10.69 8.37
C TYR A 54 4.92 -11.25 8.61
N ASP A 55 5.11 -12.55 8.43
CA ASP A 55 6.44 -13.17 8.64
C ASP A 55 7.45 -12.78 7.56
N GLU A 56 7.01 -12.19 6.47
CA GLU A 56 7.90 -11.62 5.46
C GLU A 56 8.21 -10.15 5.71
N GLY A 57 7.70 -9.61 6.80
CA GLY A 57 8.04 -8.28 7.26
C GLY A 57 7.57 -7.12 6.38
N PRO A 58 6.33 -7.14 5.87
CA PRO A 58 5.85 -5.97 5.13
C PRO A 58 5.81 -4.76 6.05
N ARG A 59 6.23 -3.61 5.51
CA ARG A 59 6.33 -2.40 6.32
C ARG A 59 5.56 -1.27 5.67
N ILE A 60 4.68 -0.65 6.45
CA ILE A 60 4.00 0.56 6.02
C ILE A 60 4.98 1.71 6.13
N ILE A 61 5.31 2.32 5.00
CA ILE A 61 6.19 3.50 4.96
C ILE A 61 5.39 4.73 5.36
N GLY A 62 4.20 4.86 4.80
CA GLY A 62 3.36 6.00 5.11
C GLY A 62 2.07 5.95 4.31
N LYS A 63 1.16 6.83 4.66
CA LYS A 63 -0.13 6.96 4.00
C LYS A 63 -0.03 7.95 2.85
N ILE A 64 -0.61 7.61 1.72
CA ILE A 64 -0.69 8.52 0.60
C ILE A 64 -1.81 9.51 0.87
N VAL A 65 -1.48 10.79 0.84
CA VAL A 65 -2.45 11.86 1.12
C VAL A 65 -2.41 12.89 0.00
N GLY A 66 -3.47 13.68 -0.07
CA GLY A 66 -3.57 14.72 -1.07
C GLY A 66 -4.02 14.19 -2.43
N ASN A 67 -3.96 15.04 -3.41
CA ASN A 67 -4.35 14.68 -4.77
C ASN A 67 -3.19 13.98 -5.46
N PHE A 68 -3.47 12.84 -6.05
CA PHE A 68 -2.47 12.15 -6.84
C PHE A 68 -3.16 11.41 -7.97
N MET A 69 -2.42 11.20 -9.05
CA MET A 69 -2.89 10.36 -10.14
C MET A 69 -2.57 8.92 -9.78
N PRO A 70 -3.49 7.98 -10.01
CA PRO A 70 -3.17 6.57 -9.77
C PRO A 70 -1.95 6.15 -10.56
N ILE A 71 -1.02 5.50 -9.89
CA ILE A 71 0.19 4.97 -10.50
C ILE A 71 -0.04 3.48 -10.72
N GLU A 72 0.19 3.05 -11.95
CA GLU A 72 0.06 1.64 -12.26
C GLU A 72 1.36 0.91 -11.92
N ASN A 73 1.23 -0.05 -11.04
CA ASN A 73 2.38 -0.84 -10.61
C ASN A 73 2.09 -2.30 -10.74
#